data_9c39f117e39d337c43a66c5b85db8bcd
#
_entry.id   9c39f117e39d337c43a66c5b85db8bcd
#
_cell.length_a   1.000
_cell.length_b   1.000
_cell.length_c   1.000
_cell.angle_alpha   90.00
_cell.angle_beta   90.00
_cell.angle_gamma   90.00
#
_symmetry.space_group_name_H-M   'P 1'
#
loop_
_entity.id
_entity.type
_entity.pdbx_description
1 polymer ?
#
loop_
_entity_poly.entity_id
_entity_poly.type
_entity_poly.pdbx_seq_one_letter_code
_entity_poly.pdbx_strand_id
1 'polypeptide(L)'
;ITIYGKTGEELDKTESEIKSMLESRLVYVKPALFQQEQGFKSVMPLGRDELTVNSKLNSSPLSSIFPFVSFDLTSDRGILYGVNRHNASLVLFDRFSLENYNSVIFAKSGSGKSYATKLEILRTLMFDTEVIVIDPEREYEYLSQAVGGRYFNISLNSEHHINPFDLAPPREDESASDVLRSNIVALVGMFRIMLGGLTPEEDATIDKAITETYALKDITPDSDFSQVEPPLLSDFELVLAGMSGSESLVARLSKYTKGTWSGFINQPTNVDLNKKFVVFSVRDMEDDLKPVAMYLITHFIWNAVRKTLKKRLLVIDEAWWMMKTEDTASFLYGLAKRGRKYYLGLATITQDVDDFLKSPYGLPMITNSSIQILLKQSPTTIDNLQKTFNLSDEEKFLLLESDVGEGIFFAGMKHVAIKIIASYTEDQIITSDPSQVLALRKQKQGVQS
;
A
#
# COMPACT_ATOMS: atom_id res chain seq x y z
N ILE A 1 -27.99 2.45 34.30
CA ILE A 1 -26.53 2.53 34.45
C ILE A 1 -26.20 2.16 35.90
N THR A 2 -25.29 1.22 36.11
CA THR A 2 -24.74 0.91 37.43
C THR A 2 -23.25 1.28 37.43
N ILE A 3 -22.83 2.02 38.42
CA ILE A 3 -21.45 2.42 38.63
C ILE A 3 -20.85 1.63 39.81
N TYR A 4 -19.57 1.33 39.72
CA TYR A 4 -18.84 0.59 40.73
C TYR A 4 -17.62 1.41 41.16
N GLY A 5 -17.33 1.46 42.43
CA GLY A 5 -16.15 2.12 42.98
C GLY A 5 -15.65 1.42 44.23
N LYS A 6 -14.37 1.58 44.52
CA LYS A 6 -13.78 1.00 45.78
C LYS A 6 -14.00 1.89 47.00
N THR A 7 -14.28 3.15 46.78
CA THR A 7 -14.54 4.14 47.84
C THR A 7 -15.76 5.01 47.46
N GLY A 8 -16.40 5.64 48.49
CA GLY A 8 -17.49 6.61 48.27
C GLY A 8 -17.08 7.78 47.41
N GLU A 9 -15.88 8.32 47.61
CA GLU A 9 -15.34 9.43 46.84
C GLU A 9 -15.18 9.08 45.32
N GLU A 10 -14.74 7.85 45.03
CA GLU A 10 -14.63 7.35 43.65
C GLU A 10 -16.01 7.25 43.01
N LEU A 11 -17.03 6.78 43.74
CA LEU A 11 -18.40 6.69 43.25
C LEU A 11 -18.99 8.07 42.97
N ASP A 12 -18.84 9.04 43.88
CA ASP A 12 -19.35 10.39 43.72
C ASP A 12 -18.71 11.11 42.54
N LYS A 13 -17.41 10.90 42.34
CA LYS A 13 -16.68 11.44 41.18
C LYS A 13 -17.21 10.84 39.88
N THR A 14 -17.31 9.51 39.81
CA THR A 14 -17.79 8.80 38.61
C THR A 14 -19.25 9.16 38.29
N GLU A 15 -20.11 9.32 39.31
CA GLU A 15 -21.49 9.78 39.12
C GLU A 15 -21.51 11.18 38.51
N SER A 16 -20.71 12.12 39.03
CA SER A 16 -20.63 13.49 38.51
C SER A 16 -20.14 13.54 37.07
N GLU A 17 -19.11 12.76 36.73
CA GLU A 17 -18.56 12.69 35.38
C GLU A 17 -19.59 12.13 34.38
N ILE A 18 -20.26 11.01 34.69
CA ILE A 18 -21.28 10.40 33.85
C ILE A 18 -22.47 11.34 33.67
N LYS A 19 -22.92 11.96 34.77
CA LYS A 19 -24.03 12.91 34.77
C LYS A 19 -23.72 14.11 33.87
N SER A 20 -22.57 14.71 34.02
CA SER A 20 -22.12 15.84 33.20
C SER A 20 -22.02 15.46 31.70
N MET A 21 -21.47 14.30 31.41
CA MET A 21 -21.34 13.78 30.03
C MET A 21 -22.73 13.59 29.37
N LEU A 22 -23.68 13.01 30.06
CA LEU A 22 -25.02 12.74 29.52
C LEU A 22 -25.85 14.02 29.41
N GLU A 23 -25.78 14.90 30.42
CA GLU A 23 -26.49 16.18 30.41
C GLU A 23 -25.97 17.13 29.32
N SER A 24 -24.69 17.09 28.99
CA SER A 24 -24.13 17.82 27.83
C SER A 24 -24.76 17.40 26.49
N ARG A 25 -25.35 16.20 26.45
CA ARG A 25 -26.09 15.65 25.30
C ARG A 25 -27.60 15.70 25.48
N LEU A 26 -28.11 16.50 26.40
CA LEU A 26 -29.53 16.66 26.73
C LEU A 26 -30.18 15.36 27.25
N VAL A 27 -29.41 14.43 27.82
CA VAL A 27 -29.90 13.22 28.47
C VAL A 27 -29.84 13.42 29.98
N TYR A 28 -30.98 13.64 30.61
CA TYR A 28 -31.06 13.87 32.04
C TYR A 28 -31.10 12.55 32.82
N VAL A 29 -30.21 12.41 33.79
CA VAL A 29 -30.04 11.21 34.63
C VAL A 29 -30.59 11.48 36.01
N LYS A 30 -31.35 10.56 36.58
CA LYS A 30 -31.81 10.59 37.95
C LYS A 30 -31.28 9.39 38.72
N PRO A 31 -30.73 9.57 39.92
CA PRO A 31 -30.31 8.46 40.76
C PRO A 31 -31.53 7.65 41.23
N ALA A 32 -31.37 6.33 41.31
CA ALA A 32 -32.41 5.41 41.84
C ALA A 32 -32.35 5.38 43.37
N LEU A 33 -32.70 6.53 43.99
CA LEU A 33 -32.67 6.69 45.45
C LEU A 33 -33.62 5.72 46.13
N PHE A 34 -33.11 4.98 47.14
CA PHE A 34 -33.82 3.93 47.88
C PHE A 34 -34.27 2.74 47.03
N GLN A 35 -33.82 2.65 45.78
CA GLN A 35 -34.11 1.59 44.83
C GLN A 35 -32.83 0.98 44.24
N GLN A 36 -31.70 1.05 44.96
CA GLN A 36 -30.40 0.61 44.44
C GLN A 36 -30.39 -0.90 44.11
N GLU A 37 -31.05 -1.73 44.95
CA GLU A 37 -31.16 -3.14 44.69
C GLU A 37 -31.99 -3.44 43.42
N GLN A 38 -33.12 -2.77 43.26
CA GLN A 38 -33.99 -2.89 42.11
C GLN A 38 -33.25 -2.39 40.83
N GLY A 39 -32.52 -1.27 40.96
CA GLY A 39 -31.69 -0.72 39.87
C GLY A 39 -30.59 -1.72 39.45
N PHE A 40 -29.91 -2.31 40.40
CA PHE A 40 -28.91 -3.34 40.14
C PHE A 40 -29.48 -4.57 39.44
N LYS A 41 -30.62 -5.09 39.94
CA LYS A 41 -31.31 -6.24 39.31
C LYS A 41 -31.80 -5.93 37.90
N SER A 42 -32.25 -4.69 37.62
CA SER A 42 -32.75 -4.26 36.32
C SER A 42 -31.64 -4.15 35.25
N VAL A 43 -30.37 -3.99 35.63
CA VAL A 43 -29.24 -3.93 34.67
C VAL A 43 -28.56 -5.29 34.50
N MET A 44 -28.89 -6.30 35.31
CA MET A 44 -28.43 -7.67 35.11
C MET A 44 -29.12 -8.27 33.88
N PRO A 45 -28.48 -9.20 33.12
CA PRO A 45 -29.06 -9.82 31.92
C PRO A 45 -30.12 -10.87 32.26
N LEU A 46 -31.05 -10.55 33.16
CA LEU A 46 -32.14 -11.40 33.64
C LEU A 46 -33.48 -11.13 32.96
N GLY A 47 -33.55 -10.13 32.08
CA GLY A 47 -34.80 -9.71 31.42
C GLY A 47 -35.87 -9.17 32.39
N ARG A 48 -35.45 -8.66 33.57
CA ARG A 48 -36.33 -8.10 34.59
C ARG A 48 -36.09 -6.60 34.73
N ASP A 49 -37.16 -5.80 34.62
CA ASP A 49 -37.14 -4.38 34.99
C ASP A 49 -37.93 -4.24 36.32
N GLU A 50 -37.23 -3.97 37.41
CA GLU A 50 -37.82 -3.76 38.74
C GLU A 50 -37.99 -2.26 39.07
N LEU A 51 -37.43 -1.36 38.25
CA LEU A 51 -37.61 0.09 38.45
C LEU A 51 -38.92 0.62 37.89
N THR A 52 -39.53 -0.09 36.93
CA THR A 52 -40.81 0.24 36.29
C THR A 52 -40.91 1.67 35.74
N VAL A 53 -39.77 2.27 35.37
CA VAL A 53 -39.67 3.59 34.75
C VAL A 53 -39.64 3.43 33.23
N ASN A 54 -40.80 3.68 32.59
CA ASN A 54 -40.94 3.44 31.17
C ASN A 54 -41.31 4.74 30.43
N SER A 55 -40.72 4.93 29.23
CA SER A 55 -41.09 5.98 28.29
C SER A 55 -41.64 5.37 27.03
N LYS A 56 -42.75 5.91 26.53
CA LYS A 56 -43.33 5.48 25.26
C LYS A 56 -42.49 6.03 24.12
N LEU A 57 -42.03 5.17 23.24
CA LEU A 57 -41.27 5.53 22.03
C LEU A 57 -42.03 4.99 20.80
N ASN A 58 -42.00 5.76 19.73
CA ASN A 58 -42.43 5.27 18.42
C ASN A 58 -41.39 4.25 17.88
N SER A 59 -41.82 3.37 16.99
CA SER A 59 -40.95 2.31 16.44
C SER A 59 -39.71 2.85 15.72
N SER A 60 -39.81 3.98 15.04
CA SER A 60 -38.67 4.59 14.33
C SER A 60 -37.57 5.08 15.30
N PRO A 61 -37.83 5.91 16.34
CA PRO A 61 -36.83 6.23 17.36
C PRO A 61 -36.38 4.99 18.14
N LEU A 62 -37.24 4.00 18.39
CA LEU A 62 -36.90 2.78 19.10
C LEU A 62 -35.87 1.95 18.32
N SER A 63 -35.99 1.85 17.00
CA SER A 63 -35.02 1.14 16.15
C SER A 63 -33.63 1.78 16.14
N SER A 64 -33.51 3.09 16.39
CA SER A 64 -32.25 3.81 16.46
C SER A 64 -31.54 3.69 17.83
N ILE A 65 -32.24 3.21 18.86
CA ILE A 65 -31.66 3.02 20.21
C ILE A 65 -30.77 1.76 20.27
N PHE A 66 -31.05 0.75 19.46
CA PHE A 66 -30.21 -0.43 19.42
C PHE A 66 -28.83 -0.02 18.90
N PRO A 67 -27.76 -0.25 19.66
CA PRO A 67 -26.41 0.08 19.23
C PRO A 67 -25.99 -0.90 18.13
N PHE A 68 -26.47 -0.69 16.90
CA PHE A 68 -25.81 -1.24 15.72
C PHE A 68 -24.45 -0.55 15.62
N VAL A 69 -23.49 -1.16 16.28
CA VAL A 69 -22.23 -0.50 16.59
C VAL A 69 -21.33 -0.59 15.40
N SER A 70 -20.91 0.54 14.90
CA SER A 70 -19.67 0.62 14.15
C SER A 70 -18.51 0.29 15.11
N PHE A 71 -17.55 -0.50 14.64
CA PHE A 71 -16.35 -0.79 15.40
C PHE A 71 -15.53 0.50 15.60
N ASP A 72 -14.89 0.63 16.75
CA ASP A 72 -13.82 1.59 16.95
C ASP A 72 -12.50 1.01 16.47
N LEU A 73 -11.81 1.76 15.61
CA LEU A 73 -10.48 1.44 15.11
C LEU A 73 -9.48 2.49 15.64
N THR A 74 -9.56 2.77 16.93
CA THR A 74 -8.66 3.71 17.61
C THR A 74 -7.65 2.92 18.42
N SER A 75 -6.37 3.22 18.22
CA SER A 75 -5.23 2.71 18.98
C SER A 75 -4.45 3.87 19.58
N ASP A 76 -3.65 3.59 20.61
CA ASP A 76 -2.78 4.58 21.25
C ASP A 76 -1.58 4.99 20.38
N ARG A 77 -1.30 4.25 19.30
CA ARG A 77 -0.16 4.46 18.39
C ARG A 77 -0.56 4.29 16.95
N GLY A 78 0.16 4.98 16.07
CA GLY A 78 -0.01 4.86 14.63
C GLY A 78 -0.36 6.18 13.96
N ILE A 79 -0.88 6.09 12.75
CA ILE A 79 -1.31 7.24 11.96
C ILE A 79 -2.83 7.37 11.95
N LEU A 80 -3.32 8.58 11.79
CA LEU A 80 -4.73 8.87 11.60
C LEU A 80 -5.10 8.62 10.12
N TYR A 81 -5.94 7.63 9.86
CA TYR A 81 -6.47 7.38 8.52
C TYR A 81 -7.67 8.26 8.19
N GLY A 82 -8.51 8.57 9.17
CA GLY A 82 -9.70 9.39 8.99
C GLY A 82 -10.63 9.32 10.20
N VAL A 83 -11.91 9.62 9.96
CA VAL A 83 -12.97 9.61 10.96
C VAL A 83 -14.03 8.60 10.56
N ASN A 84 -14.51 7.81 11.51
CA ASN A 84 -15.63 6.90 11.34
C ASN A 84 -16.92 7.70 11.11
N ARG A 85 -17.59 7.43 10.00
CA ARG A 85 -18.82 8.16 9.59
C ARG A 85 -20.01 7.89 10.51
N HIS A 86 -20.05 6.76 11.21
CA HIS A 86 -21.20 6.39 12.02
C HIS A 86 -21.14 6.97 13.44
N ASN A 87 -19.96 6.99 14.05
CA ASN A 87 -19.82 7.38 15.46
C ASN A 87 -18.82 8.52 15.69
N ALA A 88 -18.25 9.10 14.62
CA ALA A 88 -17.25 10.17 14.65
C ALA A 88 -15.97 9.84 15.44
N SER A 89 -15.70 8.55 15.73
CA SER A 89 -14.43 8.14 16.33
C SER A 89 -13.29 8.24 15.33
N LEU A 90 -12.07 8.38 15.85
CA LEU A 90 -10.87 8.44 15.00
C LEU A 90 -10.52 7.03 14.50
N VAL A 91 -10.14 6.92 13.23
CA VAL A 91 -9.55 5.71 12.66
C VAL A 91 -8.03 5.88 12.72
N LEU A 92 -7.44 5.42 13.81
CA LEU A 92 -6.02 5.60 14.14
C LEU A 92 -5.41 4.27 14.57
N PHE A 93 -4.35 3.82 13.89
CA PHE A 93 -3.59 2.63 14.29
C PHE A 93 -2.24 2.53 13.56
N ASP A 94 -1.38 1.63 14.05
CA ASP A 94 -0.10 1.30 13.42
C ASP A 94 -0.26 0.07 12.54
N ARG A 95 -0.04 0.19 11.22
CA ARG A 95 -0.08 -0.94 10.28
C ARG A 95 0.89 -2.06 10.65
N PHE A 96 2.03 -1.71 11.27
CA PHE A 96 3.03 -2.68 11.69
C PHE A 96 2.63 -3.49 12.93
N SER A 97 1.48 -3.19 13.54
CA SER A 97 0.88 -4.00 14.61
C SER A 97 -0.04 -5.12 14.09
N LEU A 98 -0.37 -5.13 12.79
CA LEU A 98 -1.25 -6.11 12.17
C LEU A 98 -0.51 -7.42 11.81
N GLU A 99 -1.28 -8.46 11.45
CA GLU A 99 -0.72 -9.77 11.06
C GLU A 99 0.21 -9.68 9.86
N ASN A 100 -0.12 -8.83 8.88
CA ASN A 100 0.76 -8.40 7.81
C ASN A 100 0.62 -6.89 7.63
N TYR A 101 1.58 -6.28 6.93
CA TYR A 101 1.68 -4.82 6.78
C TYR A 101 1.14 -4.33 5.43
N ASN A 102 0.55 -5.23 4.65
CA ASN A 102 0.09 -4.93 3.31
C ASN A 102 -1.27 -4.24 3.31
N SER A 103 -1.50 -3.44 2.28
CA SER A 103 -2.80 -2.83 2.00
C SER A 103 -3.17 -2.92 0.53
N VAL A 104 -4.48 -2.99 0.26
CA VAL A 104 -5.05 -2.81 -1.07
C VAL A 104 -6.03 -1.64 -1.04
N ILE A 105 -5.99 -0.80 -2.08
CA ILE A 105 -6.86 0.37 -2.22
C ILE A 105 -7.56 0.28 -3.56
N PHE A 106 -8.88 0.14 -3.53
CA PHE A 106 -9.75 0.12 -4.70
C PHE A 106 -10.62 1.36 -4.74
N ALA A 107 -10.59 2.08 -5.85
CA ALA A 107 -11.25 3.37 -5.94
C ALA A 107 -11.53 3.75 -7.39
N LYS A 108 -12.74 4.21 -7.70
CA LYS A 108 -13.05 4.83 -9.00
C LYS A 108 -12.18 6.08 -9.20
N SER A 109 -11.87 6.42 -10.45
CA SER A 109 -11.21 7.69 -10.78
C SER A 109 -11.97 8.89 -10.18
N GLY A 110 -11.25 9.83 -9.59
CA GLY A 110 -11.82 11.00 -8.92
C GLY A 110 -12.43 10.76 -7.55
N SER A 111 -12.34 9.55 -6.97
CA SER A 111 -12.87 9.23 -5.64
C SER A 111 -11.96 9.62 -4.47
N GLY A 112 -10.80 10.22 -4.73
CA GLY A 112 -9.83 10.61 -3.69
C GLY A 112 -8.75 9.59 -3.40
N LYS A 113 -8.54 8.60 -4.28
CA LYS A 113 -7.50 7.56 -4.18
C LYS A 113 -6.11 8.14 -3.86
N SER A 114 -5.63 8.99 -4.75
CA SER A 114 -4.29 9.61 -4.63
C SER A 114 -4.19 10.54 -3.43
N TYR A 115 -5.29 11.22 -3.09
CA TYR A 115 -5.38 12.06 -1.89
C TYR A 115 -5.21 11.23 -0.62
N ALA A 116 -5.96 10.13 -0.49
CA ALA A 116 -5.88 9.19 0.63
C ALA A 116 -4.46 8.62 0.80
N THR A 117 -3.88 8.18 -0.30
CA THR A 117 -2.54 7.60 -0.32
C THR A 117 -1.46 8.61 0.06
N LYS A 118 -1.51 9.81 -0.52
CA LYS A 118 -0.55 10.88 -0.19
C LYS A 118 -0.64 11.30 1.26
N LEU A 119 -1.86 11.34 1.83
CA LEU A 119 -2.06 11.63 3.24
C LEU A 119 -1.48 10.53 4.13
N GLU A 120 -1.70 9.26 3.79
CA GLU A 120 -1.08 8.13 4.48
C GLU A 120 0.45 8.21 4.42
N ILE A 121 1.03 8.49 3.24
CA ILE A 121 2.47 8.66 3.06
C ILE A 121 2.99 9.78 3.95
N LEU A 122 2.38 10.97 3.88
CA LEU A 122 2.81 12.13 4.65
C LEU A 122 2.82 11.84 6.15
N ARG A 123 1.77 11.21 6.67
CA ARG A 123 1.65 10.83 8.08
C ARG A 123 2.61 9.70 8.46
N THR A 124 2.85 8.76 7.58
CA THR A 124 3.81 7.67 7.78
C THR A 124 5.25 8.19 7.89
N LEU A 125 5.61 9.21 7.10
CA LEU A 125 6.93 9.86 7.14
C LEU A 125 7.22 10.61 8.44
N MET A 126 6.18 10.96 9.23
CA MET A 126 6.36 11.56 10.56
C MET A 126 6.91 10.57 11.58
N PHE A 127 6.76 9.27 11.31
CA PHE A 127 7.34 8.19 12.10
C PHE A 127 8.65 7.69 11.45
N ASP A 128 9.36 6.82 12.11
CA ASP A 128 10.61 6.27 11.56
C ASP A 128 10.34 5.16 10.52
N THR A 129 9.64 5.52 9.45
CA THR A 129 9.28 4.63 8.35
C THR A 129 9.71 5.25 7.03
N GLU A 130 10.47 4.50 6.24
CA GLU A 130 10.85 4.89 4.88
C GLU A 130 9.70 4.56 3.93
N VAL A 131 9.42 5.46 2.98
CA VAL A 131 8.37 5.26 1.98
C VAL A 131 8.96 5.31 0.59
N ILE A 132 8.63 4.31 -0.22
CA ILE A 132 9.04 4.21 -1.62
C ILE A 132 7.79 4.11 -2.47
N VAL A 133 7.71 4.88 -3.55
CA VAL A 133 6.55 4.90 -4.45
C VAL A 133 6.98 4.55 -5.86
N ILE A 134 6.21 3.67 -6.52
CA ILE A 134 6.24 3.48 -7.97
C ILE A 134 5.03 4.22 -8.54
N ASP A 135 5.30 5.24 -9.38
CA ASP A 135 4.36 6.26 -9.83
C ASP A 135 4.22 6.28 -11.36
N PRO A 136 3.25 5.56 -11.93
CA PRO A 136 3.03 5.55 -13.38
C PRO A 136 2.37 6.81 -13.92
N GLU A 137 1.76 7.66 -13.07
CA GLU A 137 0.95 8.81 -13.49
C GLU A 137 1.55 10.17 -13.10
N ARG A 138 2.74 10.20 -12.46
CA ARG A 138 3.43 11.40 -12.00
C ARG A 138 2.65 12.20 -10.96
N GLU A 139 1.96 11.51 -10.08
CA GLU A 139 1.13 12.15 -9.06
C GLU A 139 1.89 12.56 -7.80
N TYR A 140 3.04 11.92 -7.51
CA TYR A 140 3.78 12.08 -6.25
C TYR A 140 4.97 13.06 -6.35
N GLU A 141 5.23 13.67 -7.51
CA GLU A 141 6.34 14.61 -7.70
C GLU A 141 6.28 15.78 -6.73
N TYR A 142 5.10 16.44 -6.64
CA TYR A 142 4.93 17.61 -5.78
C TYR A 142 5.11 17.26 -4.31
N LEU A 143 4.54 16.15 -3.86
CA LEU A 143 4.73 15.64 -2.50
C LEU A 143 6.22 15.38 -2.22
N SER A 144 6.94 14.74 -3.15
CA SER A 144 8.37 14.46 -2.99
C SER A 144 9.18 15.74 -2.80
N GLN A 145 8.92 16.76 -3.61
CA GLN A 145 9.56 18.07 -3.47
C GLN A 145 9.21 18.77 -2.14
N ALA A 146 7.95 18.66 -1.71
CA ALA A 146 7.49 19.33 -0.49
C ALA A 146 8.11 18.76 0.80
N VAL A 147 8.36 17.44 0.84
CA VAL A 147 8.92 16.76 2.03
C VAL A 147 10.44 16.55 1.94
N GLY A 148 11.12 17.05 0.89
CA GLY A 148 12.57 16.87 0.70
C GLY A 148 12.95 15.44 0.32
N GLY A 149 12.06 14.72 -0.32
CA GLY A 149 12.25 13.39 -0.87
C GLY A 149 13.15 13.36 -2.12
N ARG A 150 13.31 12.19 -2.70
CA ARG A 150 14.01 11.97 -3.97
C ARG A 150 13.00 11.54 -5.02
N TYR A 151 13.11 12.12 -6.21
CA TYR A 151 12.25 11.79 -7.35
C TYR A 151 13.12 11.37 -8.52
N PHE A 152 12.93 10.13 -8.99
CA PHE A 152 13.61 9.56 -10.13
C PHE A 152 12.60 9.41 -11.27
N ASN A 153 12.83 10.07 -12.37
CA ASN A 153 12.08 9.83 -13.60
C ASN A 153 12.80 8.74 -14.41
N ILE A 154 12.17 7.58 -14.56
CA ILE A 154 12.70 6.44 -15.33
C ILE A 154 12.01 6.47 -16.69
N SER A 155 12.77 6.73 -17.72
CA SER A 155 12.31 6.78 -19.12
C SER A 155 13.44 6.42 -20.06
N LEU A 156 13.15 6.29 -21.35
CA LEU A 156 14.15 5.92 -22.37
C LEU A 156 15.32 6.93 -22.46
N ASN A 157 15.04 8.21 -22.21
CA ASN A 157 16.01 9.29 -22.28
C ASN A 157 16.39 9.84 -20.90
N SER A 158 16.14 9.07 -19.85
CA SER A 158 16.42 9.49 -18.49
C SER A 158 17.92 9.44 -18.16
N GLU A 159 18.35 10.35 -17.27
CA GLU A 159 19.67 10.26 -16.63
C GLU A 159 19.75 9.19 -15.54
N HIS A 160 18.61 8.55 -15.23
CA HIS A 160 18.47 7.56 -14.15
C HIS A 160 18.39 6.15 -14.73
N HIS A 161 19.25 5.29 -14.22
CA HIS A 161 19.44 3.92 -14.73
C HIS A 161 19.40 2.91 -13.59
N ILE A 162 18.91 1.71 -13.90
CA ILE A 162 18.94 0.56 -13.01
C ILE A 162 19.49 -0.63 -13.79
N ASN A 163 20.61 -1.16 -13.33
CA ASN A 163 21.19 -2.36 -13.89
C ASN A 163 20.45 -3.60 -13.34
N PRO A 164 19.83 -4.44 -14.17
CA PRO A 164 19.14 -5.63 -13.70
C PRO A 164 20.06 -6.69 -13.09
N PHE A 165 21.35 -6.67 -13.44
CA PHE A 165 22.34 -7.61 -12.94
C PHE A 165 22.96 -7.24 -11.58
N ASP A 166 22.54 -6.13 -10.97
CA ASP A 166 23.02 -5.76 -9.64
C ASP A 166 22.73 -6.85 -8.62
N LEU A 167 23.74 -7.16 -7.80
CA LEU A 167 23.65 -8.12 -6.71
C LEU A 167 23.64 -7.42 -5.35
N ALA A 168 22.79 -7.89 -4.47
CA ALA A 168 22.85 -7.49 -3.08
C ALA A 168 23.87 -8.35 -2.34
N PRO A 169 24.69 -7.81 -1.42
CA PRO A 169 25.50 -8.65 -0.55
C PRO A 169 24.60 -9.56 0.28
N PRO A 170 25.01 -10.84 0.50
CA PRO A 170 24.24 -11.78 1.31
C PRO A 170 24.15 -11.29 2.76
N ARG A 171 23.07 -11.66 3.44
CA ARG A 171 22.89 -11.43 4.87
C ARG A 171 23.61 -12.51 5.68
N GLU A 172 23.68 -12.30 7.01
CA GLU A 172 24.27 -13.30 7.93
C GLU A 172 23.59 -14.68 7.89
N ASP A 173 22.31 -14.71 7.57
CA ASP A 173 21.48 -15.92 7.49
C ASP A 173 21.28 -16.44 6.03
N GLU A 174 22.00 -15.87 5.05
CA GLU A 174 21.82 -16.16 3.62
C GLU A 174 23.19 -16.45 2.96
N SER A 175 23.25 -17.48 2.12
CA SER A 175 24.47 -17.76 1.36
C SER A 175 24.55 -16.89 0.09
N ALA A 176 25.77 -16.56 -0.36
CA ALA A 176 25.97 -15.89 -1.65
C ALA A 176 25.40 -16.71 -2.82
N SER A 177 25.44 -18.05 -2.72
CA SER A 177 24.82 -18.96 -3.69
C SER A 177 23.29 -18.77 -3.78
N ASP A 178 22.62 -18.58 -2.65
CA ASP A 178 21.15 -18.38 -2.64
C ASP A 178 20.77 -17.01 -3.22
N VAL A 179 21.56 -15.97 -2.93
CA VAL A 179 21.38 -14.63 -3.50
C VAL A 179 21.54 -14.67 -5.02
N LEU A 180 22.64 -15.28 -5.50
CA LEU A 180 22.92 -15.39 -6.94
C LEU A 180 21.80 -16.18 -7.65
N ARG A 181 21.41 -17.34 -7.12
CA ARG A 181 20.31 -18.14 -7.66
C ARG A 181 18.99 -17.40 -7.70
N SER A 182 18.66 -16.69 -6.60
CA SER A 182 17.43 -15.91 -6.51
C SER A 182 17.41 -14.77 -7.55
N ASN A 183 18.57 -14.15 -7.80
CA ASN A 183 18.71 -13.11 -8.80
C ASN A 183 18.60 -13.67 -10.24
N ILE A 184 19.21 -14.83 -10.52
CA ILE A 184 19.07 -15.50 -11.82
C ILE A 184 17.61 -15.80 -12.12
N VAL A 185 16.87 -16.38 -11.16
CA VAL A 185 15.43 -16.66 -11.32
C VAL A 185 14.63 -15.38 -11.59
N ALA A 186 14.94 -14.29 -10.88
CA ALA A 186 14.27 -13.01 -11.13
C ALA A 186 14.60 -12.44 -12.52
N LEU A 187 15.85 -12.56 -12.97
CA LEU A 187 16.27 -12.12 -14.31
C LEU A 187 15.58 -12.93 -15.41
N VAL A 188 15.45 -14.25 -15.26
CA VAL A 188 14.69 -15.10 -16.22
C VAL A 188 13.26 -14.59 -16.33
N GLY A 189 12.58 -14.31 -15.20
CA GLY A 189 11.24 -13.72 -15.19
C GLY A 189 11.19 -12.37 -15.91
N MET A 190 12.18 -11.50 -15.69
CA MET A 190 12.29 -10.21 -16.38
C MET A 190 12.47 -10.38 -17.89
N PHE A 191 13.35 -11.29 -18.34
CA PHE A 191 13.55 -11.55 -19.76
C PHE A 191 12.31 -12.15 -20.42
N ARG A 192 11.53 -12.95 -19.70
CA ARG A 192 10.25 -13.46 -20.18
C ARG A 192 9.28 -12.33 -20.53
N ILE A 193 9.23 -11.28 -19.67
CA ILE A 193 8.42 -10.09 -19.93
C ILE A 193 9.01 -9.27 -21.08
N MET A 194 10.33 -9.01 -21.06
CA MET A 194 11.02 -8.20 -22.07
C MET A 194 10.90 -8.77 -23.49
N LEU A 195 11.00 -10.08 -23.60
CA LEU A 195 11.03 -10.78 -24.89
C LEU A 195 9.63 -11.23 -25.38
N GLY A 196 8.57 -10.91 -24.61
CA GLY A 196 7.19 -11.25 -24.99
C GLY A 196 6.85 -12.75 -24.85
N GLY A 197 7.48 -13.42 -23.87
CA GLY A 197 7.38 -14.85 -23.61
C GLY A 197 8.60 -15.63 -24.07
N LEU A 198 8.81 -16.80 -23.47
CA LEU A 198 9.89 -17.72 -23.78
C LEU A 198 9.32 -19.15 -23.94
N THR A 199 9.85 -19.92 -24.89
CA THR A 199 9.63 -21.37 -24.89
C THR A 199 10.44 -22.01 -23.76
N PRO A 200 10.15 -23.28 -23.38
CA PRO A 200 10.95 -23.97 -22.37
C PRO A 200 12.44 -24.09 -22.75
N GLU A 201 12.76 -24.22 -24.03
CA GLU A 201 14.12 -24.28 -24.54
C GLU A 201 14.81 -22.91 -24.47
N GLU A 202 14.09 -21.83 -24.83
CA GLU A 202 14.57 -20.46 -24.71
C GLU A 202 14.80 -20.10 -23.25
N ASP A 203 13.89 -20.51 -22.33
CA ASP A 203 14.00 -20.31 -20.91
C ASP A 203 15.29 -20.92 -20.33
N ALA A 204 15.56 -22.17 -20.67
CA ALA A 204 16.80 -22.84 -20.27
C ALA A 204 18.06 -22.17 -20.86
N THR A 205 17.97 -21.66 -22.10
CA THR A 205 19.07 -20.92 -22.73
C THR A 205 19.35 -19.61 -22.04
N ILE A 206 18.32 -18.85 -21.68
CA ILE A 206 18.42 -17.60 -20.91
C ILE A 206 19.04 -17.85 -19.53
N ASP A 207 18.55 -18.86 -18.78
CA ASP A 207 19.07 -19.24 -17.47
C ASP A 207 20.59 -19.52 -17.52
N LYS A 208 21.00 -20.33 -18.49
CA LYS A 208 22.40 -20.66 -18.76
C LYS A 208 23.20 -19.42 -19.14
N ALA A 209 22.68 -18.57 -20.04
CA ALA A 209 23.35 -17.36 -20.50
C ALA A 209 23.57 -16.36 -19.34
N ILE A 210 22.59 -16.19 -18.43
CA ILE A 210 22.72 -15.34 -17.25
C ILE A 210 23.85 -15.87 -16.35
N THR A 211 23.89 -17.19 -16.10
CA THR A 211 24.92 -17.82 -15.28
C THR A 211 26.31 -17.61 -15.88
N GLU A 212 26.46 -17.81 -17.19
CA GLU A 212 27.73 -17.57 -17.89
C GLU A 212 28.12 -16.08 -17.92
N THR A 213 27.13 -15.17 -17.97
CA THR A 213 27.37 -13.72 -17.93
C THR A 213 27.95 -13.29 -16.59
N TYR A 214 27.46 -13.81 -15.47
CA TYR A 214 28.08 -13.57 -14.15
C TYR A 214 29.47 -14.17 -14.07
N ALA A 215 29.67 -15.39 -14.58
CA ALA A 215 30.98 -16.03 -14.60
C ALA A 215 32.02 -15.26 -15.45
N LEU A 216 31.59 -14.60 -16.54
CA LEU A 216 32.47 -13.74 -17.37
C LEU A 216 33.08 -12.55 -16.57
N LYS A 217 32.41 -12.11 -15.51
CA LYS A 217 32.88 -11.07 -14.57
C LYS A 217 33.49 -11.66 -13.30
N ASP A 218 33.88 -12.93 -13.30
CA ASP A 218 34.39 -13.66 -12.14
C ASP A 218 33.46 -13.67 -10.93
N ILE A 219 32.14 -13.48 -11.16
CA ILE A 219 31.12 -13.51 -10.13
C ILE A 219 30.64 -14.95 -9.95
N THR A 220 30.99 -15.54 -8.82
CA THR A 220 30.66 -16.91 -8.43
C THR A 220 29.97 -16.93 -7.05
N PRO A 221 29.43 -18.06 -6.61
CA PRO A 221 28.87 -18.19 -5.26
C PRO A 221 29.86 -17.85 -4.12
N ASP A 222 31.16 -17.85 -4.37
CA ASP A 222 32.20 -17.55 -3.39
C ASP A 222 32.64 -16.09 -3.45
N SER A 223 32.11 -15.28 -4.36
CA SER A 223 32.47 -13.88 -4.53
C SER A 223 31.86 -12.97 -3.46
N ASP A 224 32.59 -11.91 -3.07
CA ASP A 224 32.04 -10.82 -2.24
C ASP A 224 31.25 -9.85 -3.13
N PHE A 225 29.92 -9.95 -3.11
CA PHE A 225 29.04 -9.12 -3.95
C PHE A 225 29.08 -7.62 -3.61
N SER A 226 29.75 -7.22 -2.54
CA SER A 226 29.97 -5.80 -2.24
C SER A 226 31.11 -5.18 -3.03
N GLN A 227 31.99 -6.00 -3.62
CA GLN A 227 33.20 -5.60 -4.32
C GLN A 227 33.19 -5.92 -5.82
N VAL A 228 32.18 -6.60 -6.32
CA VAL A 228 32.09 -6.98 -7.72
C VAL A 228 31.49 -5.87 -8.57
N GLU A 229 31.93 -5.77 -9.82
CA GLU A 229 31.29 -4.94 -10.84
C GLU A 229 30.28 -5.80 -11.62
N PRO A 230 28.97 -5.56 -11.47
CA PRO A 230 27.96 -6.34 -12.14
C PRO A 230 28.07 -6.20 -13.66
N PRO A 231 27.80 -7.27 -14.43
CA PRO A 231 27.73 -7.19 -15.89
C PRO A 231 26.58 -6.27 -16.33
N LEU A 232 26.67 -5.78 -17.56
CA LEU A 232 25.58 -5.03 -18.20
C LEU A 232 24.77 -5.94 -19.12
N LEU A 233 23.63 -5.44 -19.57
CA LEU A 233 22.79 -6.16 -20.53
C LEU A 233 23.50 -6.43 -21.86
N SER A 234 24.44 -5.58 -22.26
CA SER A 234 25.29 -5.78 -23.41
C SER A 234 26.28 -6.95 -23.24
N ASP A 235 26.78 -7.20 -22.03
CA ASP A 235 27.62 -8.37 -21.75
C ASP A 235 26.80 -9.65 -21.86
N PHE A 236 25.56 -9.64 -21.40
CA PHE A 236 24.62 -10.74 -21.55
C PHE A 236 24.27 -11.01 -23.02
N GLU A 237 24.03 -9.95 -23.84
CA GLU A 237 23.81 -10.13 -25.29
C GLU A 237 25.00 -10.80 -25.96
N LEU A 238 26.23 -10.43 -25.57
CA LEU A 238 27.45 -11.02 -26.11
C LEU A 238 27.56 -12.51 -25.80
N VAL A 239 27.28 -12.91 -24.55
CA VAL A 239 27.27 -14.32 -24.12
C VAL A 239 26.18 -15.10 -24.89
N LEU A 240 24.99 -14.55 -24.92
CA LEU A 240 23.83 -15.17 -25.59
C LEU A 240 24.09 -15.37 -27.08
N ALA A 241 24.72 -14.41 -27.77
CA ALA A 241 25.09 -14.50 -29.17
C ALA A 241 26.12 -15.62 -29.47
N GLY A 242 26.89 -16.05 -28.49
CA GLY A 242 27.79 -17.20 -28.59
C GLY A 242 27.12 -18.57 -28.45
N MET A 243 25.85 -18.63 -28.09
CA MET A 243 25.10 -19.86 -27.88
C MET A 243 24.37 -20.29 -29.16
N SER A 244 24.40 -21.58 -29.43
CA SER A 244 23.69 -22.14 -30.61
C SER A 244 22.18 -22.05 -30.44
N GLY A 245 21.47 -21.58 -31.47
CA GLY A 245 19.99 -21.49 -31.47
C GLY A 245 19.43 -20.26 -30.74
N SER A 246 20.29 -19.28 -30.39
CA SER A 246 19.89 -18.07 -29.69
C SER A 246 19.59 -16.88 -30.63
N GLU A 247 19.67 -17.04 -31.94
CA GLU A 247 19.57 -15.94 -32.92
C GLU A 247 18.27 -15.14 -32.78
N SER A 248 17.14 -15.82 -32.52
CA SER A 248 15.83 -15.18 -32.26
C SER A 248 15.85 -14.36 -30.98
N LEU A 249 16.43 -14.92 -29.91
CA LEU A 249 16.55 -14.23 -28.62
C LEU A 249 17.42 -12.97 -28.71
N VAL A 250 18.58 -13.06 -29.38
CA VAL A 250 19.47 -11.94 -29.62
C VAL A 250 18.78 -10.85 -30.43
N ALA A 251 18.05 -11.19 -31.48
CA ALA A 251 17.31 -10.26 -32.31
C ALA A 251 16.24 -9.49 -31.49
N ARG A 252 15.50 -10.19 -30.62
CA ARG A 252 14.51 -9.56 -29.71
C ARG A 252 15.18 -8.71 -28.65
N LEU A 253 16.32 -9.13 -28.11
CA LEU A 253 17.06 -8.45 -27.06
C LEU A 253 17.74 -7.16 -27.56
N SER A 254 18.13 -7.10 -28.83
CA SER A 254 18.88 -5.97 -29.43
C SER A 254 18.18 -4.62 -29.30
N LYS A 255 16.85 -4.60 -29.13
CA LYS A 255 16.08 -3.38 -28.84
C LYS A 255 16.51 -2.72 -27.53
N TYR A 256 16.92 -3.52 -26.54
CA TYR A 256 17.28 -3.11 -25.18
C TYR A 256 18.78 -2.87 -24.99
N THR A 257 19.62 -3.33 -25.91
CA THR A 257 21.08 -3.19 -25.83
C THR A 257 21.66 -2.14 -26.75
N LYS A 258 21.15 -2.06 -28.00
CA LYS A 258 21.62 -1.18 -29.07
C LYS A 258 20.52 -0.33 -29.69
N GLY A 259 19.26 -0.71 -29.47
CA GLY A 259 18.08 -0.04 -30.01
C GLY A 259 17.62 1.15 -29.17
N THR A 260 16.42 1.63 -29.51
CA THR A 260 15.78 2.80 -28.85
C THR A 260 15.52 2.60 -27.37
N TRP A 261 15.52 1.37 -26.85
CA TRP A 261 15.18 1.04 -25.46
C TRP A 261 16.39 0.77 -24.56
N SER A 262 17.60 1.04 -25.05
CA SER A 262 18.85 0.76 -24.29
C SER A 262 19.10 1.74 -23.14
N GLY A 263 18.52 2.94 -23.18
CA GLY A 263 18.91 4.05 -22.32
C GLY A 263 18.70 3.84 -20.83
N PHE A 264 17.68 3.12 -20.39
CA PHE A 264 17.32 3.02 -18.97
C PHE A 264 17.82 1.74 -18.27
N ILE A 265 18.23 0.71 -19.03
CA ILE A 265 18.49 -0.65 -18.50
C ILE A 265 19.92 -1.15 -18.78
N ASN A 266 20.59 -0.62 -19.80
CA ASN A 266 21.93 -1.06 -20.20
C ASN A 266 23.04 -0.09 -19.72
N GLN A 267 22.96 0.33 -18.47
CA GLN A 267 23.90 1.25 -17.83
C GLN A 267 24.08 0.85 -16.35
N PRO A 268 25.20 1.20 -15.71
CA PRO A 268 25.36 1.02 -14.26
C PRO A 268 24.27 1.77 -13.49
N THR A 269 23.81 1.20 -12.38
CA THR A 269 22.81 1.81 -11.52
C THR A 269 23.32 3.11 -10.90
N ASN A 270 22.55 4.19 -11.04
CA ASN A 270 22.84 5.48 -10.47
C ASN A 270 21.73 6.04 -9.58
N VAL A 271 20.74 5.22 -9.23
CA VAL A 271 19.67 5.55 -8.29
C VAL A 271 19.96 4.96 -6.91
N ASP A 272 19.42 5.58 -5.86
CA ASP A 272 19.60 5.15 -4.48
C ASP A 272 18.31 5.31 -3.64
N LEU A 273 18.28 4.65 -2.47
CA LEU A 273 17.19 4.74 -1.48
C LEU A 273 17.64 5.45 -0.20
N ASN A 274 18.54 6.43 -0.30
CA ASN A 274 19.16 7.09 0.86
C ASN A 274 18.26 8.16 1.52
N LYS A 275 17.06 8.39 0.99
CA LYS A 275 16.07 9.32 1.56
C LYS A 275 14.89 8.56 2.16
N LYS A 276 14.28 9.15 3.19
CA LYS A 276 13.06 8.59 3.79
C LYS A 276 11.88 8.49 2.83
N PHE A 277 11.86 9.33 1.81
CA PHE A 277 10.84 9.31 0.76
C PHE A 277 11.49 9.30 -0.62
N VAL A 278 11.21 8.25 -1.38
CA VAL A 278 11.75 8.05 -2.74
C VAL A 278 10.61 7.71 -3.69
N VAL A 279 10.57 8.37 -4.83
CA VAL A 279 9.58 8.13 -5.88
C VAL A 279 10.28 7.74 -7.16
N PHE A 280 9.86 6.64 -7.76
CA PHE A 280 10.22 6.21 -9.10
C PHE A 280 9.03 6.45 -10.03
N SER A 281 9.12 7.45 -10.89
CA SER A 281 8.09 7.69 -11.91
C SER A 281 8.44 6.96 -13.19
N VAL A 282 7.45 6.28 -13.75
CA VAL A 282 7.53 5.61 -15.05
C VAL A 282 6.52 6.18 -16.05
N ARG A 283 6.02 7.41 -15.79
CA ARG A 283 5.01 8.05 -16.64
C ARG A 283 5.49 8.24 -18.07
N ASP A 284 6.73 8.71 -18.21
CA ASP A 284 7.31 9.02 -19.52
C ASP A 284 7.84 7.75 -20.24
N MET A 285 7.56 6.57 -19.68
CA MET A 285 7.83 5.28 -20.30
C MET A 285 6.66 4.88 -21.21
N GLU A 286 6.97 4.29 -22.36
CA GLU A 286 5.96 3.72 -23.25
C GLU A 286 5.19 2.58 -22.54
N ASP A 287 3.90 2.42 -22.85
CA ASP A 287 3.02 1.50 -22.16
C ASP A 287 3.49 0.04 -22.24
N ASP A 288 4.08 -0.37 -23.35
CA ASP A 288 4.65 -1.70 -23.54
C ASP A 288 5.87 -1.97 -22.63
N LEU A 289 6.57 -0.93 -22.21
CA LEU A 289 7.76 -1.01 -21.36
C LEU A 289 7.45 -0.80 -19.87
N LYS A 290 6.29 -0.22 -19.52
CA LYS A 290 5.92 0.00 -18.12
C LYS A 290 6.00 -1.28 -17.27
N PRO A 291 5.51 -2.46 -17.71
CA PRO A 291 5.64 -3.69 -16.91
C PRO A 291 7.11 -4.07 -16.65
N VAL A 292 7.99 -3.91 -17.65
CA VAL A 292 9.43 -4.19 -17.53
C VAL A 292 10.07 -3.22 -16.53
N ALA A 293 9.81 -1.92 -16.67
CA ALA A 293 10.35 -0.89 -15.78
C ALA A 293 9.86 -1.07 -14.35
N MET A 294 8.56 -1.33 -14.15
CA MET A 294 7.99 -1.56 -12.81
C MET A 294 8.55 -2.83 -12.17
N TYR A 295 8.74 -3.90 -12.94
CA TYR A 295 9.38 -5.12 -12.46
C TYR A 295 10.82 -4.85 -12.03
N LEU A 296 11.61 -4.19 -12.87
CA LEU A 296 13.01 -3.84 -12.59
C LEU A 296 13.15 -2.96 -11.34
N ILE A 297 12.33 -1.91 -11.23
CA ILE A 297 12.32 -1.03 -10.06
C ILE A 297 11.93 -1.81 -8.80
N THR A 298 10.91 -2.65 -8.88
CA THR A 298 10.47 -3.47 -7.74
C THR A 298 11.53 -4.46 -7.31
N HIS A 299 12.23 -5.07 -8.27
CA HIS A 299 13.37 -5.95 -8.00
C HIS A 299 14.54 -5.21 -7.32
N PHE A 300 14.91 -4.04 -7.84
CA PHE A 300 15.90 -3.16 -7.23
C PHE A 300 15.53 -2.79 -5.77
N ILE A 301 14.29 -2.39 -5.54
CA ILE A 301 13.77 -2.07 -4.20
C ILE A 301 13.85 -3.30 -3.30
N TRP A 302 13.46 -4.47 -3.79
CA TRP A 302 13.50 -5.71 -3.03
C TRP A 302 14.92 -6.07 -2.60
N ASN A 303 15.89 -5.95 -3.49
CA ASN A 303 17.30 -6.15 -3.17
C ASN A 303 17.82 -5.19 -2.10
N ALA A 304 17.40 -3.91 -2.16
CA ALA A 304 17.75 -2.92 -1.15
C ALA A 304 17.07 -3.16 0.21
N VAL A 305 15.79 -3.58 0.19
CA VAL A 305 15.02 -3.90 1.41
C VAL A 305 15.65 -5.07 2.17
N ARG A 306 16.15 -6.06 1.46
CA ARG A 306 16.81 -7.23 2.06
C ARG A 306 18.12 -6.89 2.80
N LYS A 307 18.82 -5.82 2.40
CA LYS A 307 20.10 -5.43 3.03
C LYS A 307 19.95 -4.94 4.48
N THR A 308 18.85 -4.27 4.80
CA THR A 308 18.67 -3.64 6.13
C THR A 308 17.25 -3.79 6.62
N LEU A 309 17.09 -4.25 7.87
CA LEU A 309 15.77 -4.37 8.50
C LEU A 309 15.33 -3.01 9.05
N LYS A 310 14.42 -2.36 8.32
CA LYS A 310 13.78 -1.10 8.68
C LYS A 310 12.31 -1.14 8.31
N LYS A 311 11.49 -0.38 9.03
CA LYS A 311 10.08 -0.19 8.64
C LYS A 311 10.03 0.55 7.30
N ARG A 312 9.43 -0.09 6.31
CA ARG A 312 9.26 0.47 4.96
C ARG A 312 7.84 0.25 4.45
N LEU A 313 7.37 1.23 3.70
CA LEU A 313 6.15 1.14 2.93
C LEU A 313 6.50 1.28 1.44
N LEU A 314 6.25 0.23 0.67
CA LEU A 314 6.30 0.27 -0.79
C LEU A 314 4.89 0.51 -1.32
N VAL A 315 4.70 1.62 -1.97
CA VAL A 315 3.44 2.00 -2.62
C VAL A 315 3.56 1.76 -4.12
N ILE A 316 2.67 0.98 -4.69
CA ILE A 316 2.59 0.75 -6.14
C ILE A 316 1.26 1.31 -6.59
N ASP A 317 1.32 2.48 -7.21
CA ASP A 317 0.13 3.06 -7.83
C ASP A 317 -0.14 2.41 -9.18
N GLU A 318 -1.42 2.35 -9.57
CA GLU A 318 -1.90 1.63 -10.75
C GLU A 318 -1.33 0.20 -10.84
N ALA A 319 -1.43 -0.54 -9.73
CA ALA A 319 -0.85 -1.89 -9.58
C ALA A 319 -1.36 -2.90 -10.61
N TRP A 320 -2.47 -2.62 -11.30
CA TRP A 320 -2.99 -3.44 -12.39
C TRP A 320 -1.98 -3.62 -13.53
N TRP A 321 -1.04 -2.69 -13.73
CA TRP A 321 0.05 -2.85 -14.69
C TRP A 321 0.90 -4.10 -14.38
N MET A 322 1.15 -4.36 -13.10
CA MET A 322 1.90 -5.54 -12.67
C MET A 322 1.05 -6.82 -12.64
N MET A 323 -0.27 -6.71 -12.80
CA MET A 323 -1.17 -7.87 -12.90
C MET A 323 -1.37 -8.36 -14.34
N LYS A 324 -0.86 -7.63 -15.36
CA LYS A 324 -1.01 -7.96 -16.78
C LYS A 324 -0.30 -9.24 -17.19
N THR A 325 0.84 -9.55 -16.60
CA THR A 325 1.62 -10.75 -16.90
C THR A 325 1.75 -11.63 -15.67
N GLU A 326 1.85 -12.94 -15.88
CA GLU A 326 1.97 -13.91 -14.79
C GLU A 326 3.26 -13.67 -13.97
N ASP A 327 4.38 -13.38 -14.64
CA ASP A 327 5.68 -13.17 -14.00
C ASP A 327 5.67 -11.94 -13.08
N THR A 328 5.11 -10.79 -13.53
CA THR A 328 5.01 -9.59 -12.70
C THR A 328 4.06 -9.79 -11.53
N ALA A 329 2.91 -10.43 -11.76
CA ALA A 329 1.91 -10.69 -10.72
C ALA A 329 2.42 -11.68 -9.67
N SER A 330 3.08 -12.76 -10.09
CA SER A 330 3.71 -13.76 -9.22
C SER A 330 4.83 -13.12 -8.36
N PHE A 331 5.66 -12.29 -8.96
CA PHE A 331 6.71 -11.56 -8.26
C PHE A 331 6.14 -10.64 -7.17
N LEU A 332 5.14 -9.84 -7.54
CA LEU A 332 4.47 -8.93 -6.61
C LEU A 332 3.78 -9.67 -5.46
N TYR A 333 3.11 -10.77 -5.74
CA TYR A 333 2.52 -11.65 -4.74
C TYR A 333 3.58 -12.26 -3.82
N GLY A 334 4.69 -12.73 -4.39
CA GLY A 334 5.83 -13.23 -3.63
C GLY A 334 6.40 -12.20 -2.66
N LEU A 335 6.41 -10.93 -3.07
CA LEU A 335 6.84 -9.81 -2.25
C LEU A 335 5.84 -9.52 -1.12
N ALA A 336 4.53 -9.49 -1.41
CA ALA A 336 3.48 -9.34 -0.41
C ALA A 336 3.55 -10.42 0.68
N LYS A 337 3.82 -11.66 0.29
CA LYS A 337 3.89 -12.82 1.19
C LYS A 337 5.14 -12.81 2.07
N ARG A 338 6.27 -12.31 1.57
CA ARG A 338 7.57 -12.33 2.26
C ARG A 338 7.92 -11.02 2.95
N GLY A 339 7.34 -9.90 2.53
CA GLY A 339 7.67 -8.55 2.98
C GLY A 339 7.65 -8.36 4.49
N ARG A 340 6.70 -9.00 5.19
CA ARG A 340 6.61 -8.95 6.66
C ARG A 340 7.92 -9.30 7.38
N LYS A 341 8.66 -10.30 6.88
CA LYS A 341 9.96 -10.72 7.48
C LYS A 341 11.03 -9.64 7.39
N TYR A 342 10.83 -8.63 6.54
CA TYR A 342 11.75 -7.53 6.28
C TYR A 342 11.20 -6.18 6.74
N TYR A 343 10.14 -6.17 7.55
CA TYR A 343 9.40 -4.97 7.95
C TYR A 343 8.92 -4.13 6.75
N LEU A 344 8.63 -4.78 5.63
CA LEU A 344 8.08 -4.16 4.43
C LEU A 344 6.57 -4.34 4.41
N GLY A 345 5.83 -3.23 4.36
CA GLY A 345 4.44 -3.17 3.96
C GLY A 345 4.32 -2.85 2.48
N LEU A 346 3.44 -3.55 1.77
CA LEU A 346 3.13 -3.30 0.38
C LEU A 346 1.74 -2.67 0.29
N ALA A 347 1.64 -1.49 -0.32
CA ALA A 347 0.37 -0.85 -0.63
C ALA A 347 0.13 -0.91 -2.15
N THR A 348 -0.83 -1.70 -2.59
CA THR A 348 -1.23 -1.79 -3.99
C THR A 348 -2.50 -1.00 -4.21
N ILE A 349 -2.47 -0.11 -5.18
CA ILE A 349 -3.53 0.84 -5.47
C ILE A 349 -3.97 0.67 -6.91
N THR A 350 -5.26 0.56 -7.14
CA THR A 350 -5.80 0.45 -8.49
C THR A 350 -7.20 1.02 -8.59
N GLN A 351 -7.52 1.56 -9.74
CA GLN A 351 -8.88 1.93 -10.12
C GLN A 351 -9.58 0.83 -10.94
N ASP A 352 -8.83 -0.08 -11.51
CA ASP A 352 -9.35 -1.20 -12.28
C ASP A 352 -9.38 -2.48 -11.43
N VAL A 353 -10.52 -2.67 -10.76
CA VAL A 353 -10.74 -3.84 -9.89
C VAL A 353 -10.85 -5.11 -10.70
N ASP A 354 -11.54 -5.05 -11.84
CA ASP A 354 -11.81 -6.22 -12.66
C ASP A 354 -10.51 -6.77 -13.26
N ASP A 355 -9.62 -5.91 -13.76
CA ASP A 355 -8.33 -6.34 -14.29
C ASP A 355 -7.42 -6.88 -13.18
N PHE A 356 -7.48 -6.29 -12.00
CA PHE A 356 -6.75 -6.81 -10.84
C PHE A 356 -7.24 -8.22 -10.44
N LEU A 357 -8.56 -8.44 -10.42
CA LEU A 357 -9.17 -9.72 -10.04
C LEU A 357 -9.10 -10.80 -11.12
N LYS A 358 -8.91 -10.44 -12.40
CA LYS A 358 -8.68 -11.42 -13.48
C LYS A 358 -7.37 -12.19 -13.30
N SER A 359 -6.37 -11.58 -12.68
CA SER A 359 -5.13 -12.27 -12.36
C SER A 359 -5.35 -13.35 -11.30
N PRO A 360 -4.78 -14.56 -11.46
CA PRO A 360 -4.85 -15.61 -10.44
C PRO A 360 -4.22 -15.18 -9.09
N TYR A 361 -3.43 -14.13 -9.10
CA TYR A 361 -2.80 -13.55 -7.90
C TYR A 361 -3.61 -12.43 -7.26
N GLY A 362 -4.65 -11.90 -7.93
CA GLY A 362 -5.44 -10.78 -7.43
C GLY A 362 -6.13 -11.07 -6.10
N LEU A 363 -6.93 -12.14 -6.03
CA LEU A 363 -7.59 -12.56 -4.79
C LEU A 363 -6.59 -12.93 -3.69
N PRO A 364 -5.51 -13.70 -3.96
CA PRO A 364 -4.44 -13.92 -2.98
C PRO A 364 -3.77 -12.63 -2.46
N MET A 365 -3.62 -11.60 -3.27
CA MET A 365 -3.10 -10.30 -2.83
C MET A 365 -4.05 -9.62 -1.84
N ILE A 366 -5.36 -9.62 -2.11
CA ILE A 366 -6.38 -9.06 -1.23
C ILE A 366 -6.38 -9.80 0.11
N THR A 367 -6.38 -11.13 0.10
CA THR A 367 -6.41 -11.94 1.34
C THR A 367 -5.11 -11.81 2.16
N ASN A 368 -3.98 -11.48 1.52
CA ASN A 368 -2.72 -11.17 2.20
C ASN A 368 -2.56 -9.67 2.52
N SER A 369 -3.64 -8.91 2.53
CA SER A 369 -3.64 -7.49 2.90
C SER A 369 -4.53 -7.26 4.11
N SER A 370 -3.90 -7.00 5.27
CA SER A 370 -4.63 -6.73 6.51
C SER A 370 -5.37 -5.39 6.49
N ILE A 371 -4.95 -4.47 5.64
CA ILE A 371 -5.63 -3.20 5.40
C ILE A 371 -6.27 -3.25 4.01
N GLN A 372 -7.58 -2.94 3.95
CA GLN A 372 -8.28 -2.84 2.68
C GLN A 372 -9.12 -1.57 2.68
N ILE A 373 -8.95 -0.74 1.66
CA ILE A 373 -9.64 0.54 1.55
C ILE A 373 -10.46 0.53 0.27
N LEU A 374 -11.76 0.61 0.44
CA LEU A 374 -12.72 0.72 -0.66
C LEU A 374 -13.31 2.13 -0.64
N LEU A 375 -12.87 3.00 -1.54
CA LEU A 375 -13.47 4.30 -1.74
C LEU A 375 -14.64 4.19 -2.72
N LYS A 376 -15.24 5.30 -3.13
CA LYS A 376 -16.35 5.34 -4.08
C LYS A 376 -16.13 4.43 -5.28
N GLN A 377 -17.14 3.65 -5.65
CA GLN A 377 -17.10 2.66 -6.71
C GLN A 377 -18.01 2.99 -7.88
N SER A 378 -17.80 2.30 -9.00
CA SER A 378 -18.67 2.35 -10.17
C SER A 378 -19.82 1.34 -10.03
N PRO A 379 -21.03 1.66 -10.53
CA PRO A 379 -22.10 0.67 -10.62
C PRO A 379 -21.74 -0.60 -11.41
N THR A 380 -20.78 -0.52 -12.31
CA THR A 380 -20.33 -1.65 -13.16
C THR A 380 -19.46 -2.65 -12.42
N THR A 381 -18.70 -2.22 -11.40
CA THR A 381 -17.73 -3.06 -10.68
C THR A 381 -18.18 -3.46 -9.28
N ILE A 382 -19.22 -2.80 -8.76
CA ILE A 382 -19.62 -2.95 -7.36
C ILE A 382 -20.09 -4.37 -6.99
N ASP A 383 -20.72 -5.10 -7.92
CA ASP A 383 -21.20 -6.46 -7.67
C ASP A 383 -20.02 -7.46 -7.47
N ASN A 384 -18.94 -7.29 -8.22
CA ASN A 384 -17.72 -8.07 -8.05
C ASN A 384 -17.04 -7.75 -6.72
N LEU A 385 -16.98 -6.47 -6.35
CA LEU A 385 -16.48 -6.04 -5.05
C LEU A 385 -17.32 -6.57 -3.88
N GLN A 386 -18.65 -6.47 -3.97
CA GLN A 386 -19.54 -7.00 -2.95
C GLN A 386 -19.24 -8.47 -2.65
N LYS A 387 -19.10 -9.27 -3.71
CA LYS A 387 -18.76 -10.70 -3.57
C LYS A 387 -17.35 -10.93 -3.00
N THR A 388 -16.35 -10.16 -3.49
CA THR A 388 -14.96 -10.33 -3.12
C THR A 388 -14.70 -9.97 -1.66
N PHE A 389 -15.33 -8.89 -1.17
CA PHE A 389 -15.15 -8.38 0.20
C PHE A 389 -16.29 -8.77 1.14
N ASN A 390 -17.25 -9.57 0.65
CA ASN A 390 -18.44 -10.01 1.39
C ASN A 390 -19.21 -8.85 2.04
N LEU A 391 -19.46 -7.80 1.24
CA LEU A 391 -20.14 -6.60 1.71
C LEU A 391 -21.65 -6.84 1.80
N SER A 392 -22.28 -6.21 2.80
CA SER A 392 -23.75 -6.13 2.87
C SER A 392 -24.32 -5.23 1.76
N ASP A 393 -25.65 -5.29 1.56
CA ASP A 393 -26.30 -4.41 0.58
C ASP A 393 -26.17 -2.93 1.00
N GLU A 394 -26.24 -2.64 2.29
CA GLU A 394 -26.06 -1.27 2.82
C GLU A 394 -24.65 -0.75 2.54
N GLU A 395 -23.61 -1.58 2.72
CA GLU A 395 -22.21 -1.21 2.41
C GLU A 395 -21.99 -1.02 0.92
N LYS A 396 -22.63 -1.84 0.09
CA LYS A 396 -22.65 -1.66 -1.37
C LYS A 396 -23.24 -0.29 -1.75
N PHE A 397 -24.39 0.07 -1.20
CA PHE A 397 -25.02 1.38 -1.44
C PHE A 397 -24.15 2.51 -0.90
N LEU A 398 -23.56 2.34 0.28
CA LEU A 398 -22.64 3.31 0.84
C LEU A 398 -21.49 3.62 -0.13
N LEU A 399 -20.87 2.60 -0.74
CA LEU A 399 -19.78 2.80 -1.70
C LEU A 399 -20.21 3.49 -3.00
N LEU A 400 -21.43 3.26 -3.46
CA LEU A 400 -22.00 3.91 -4.65
C LEU A 400 -22.30 5.40 -4.40
N GLU A 401 -22.82 5.73 -3.21
CA GLU A 401 -23.27 7.07 -2.84
C GLU A 401 -22.18 7.90 -2.14
N SER A 402 -21.04 7.31 -1.78
CA SER A 402 -19.93 7.99 -1.09
C SER A 402 -19.47 9.24 -1.85
N ASP A 403 -19.12 10.26 -1.09
CA ASP A 403 -18.40 11.43 -1.59
C ASP A 403 -16.92 11.15 -1.79
N VAL A 404 -16.17 12.13 -2.32
CA VAL A 404 -14.72 12.05 -2.48
C VAL A 404 -14.05 11.88 -1.10
N GLY A 405 -13.19 10.87 -0.96
CA GLY A 405 -12.52 10.56 0.29
C GLY A 405 -13.37 9.81 1.30
N GLU A 406 -14.52 9.30 0.90
CA GLU A 406 -15.38 8.46 1.73
C GLU A 406 -15.43 7.02 1.21
N GLY A 407 -15.62 6.06 2.12
CA GLY A 407 -15.68 4.65 1.76
C GLY A 407 -15.71 3.72 2.96
N ILE A 408 -15.20 2.51 2.77
CA ILE A 408 -15.08 1.48 3.82
C ILE A 408 -13.59 1.18 4.04
N PHE A 409 -13.20 1.12 5.29
CA PHE A 409 -11.86 0.84 5.74
C PHE A 409 -11.83 -0.43 6.57
N PHE A 410 -11.07 -1.42 6.14
CA PHE A 410 -10.84 -2.67 6.84
C PHE A 410 -9.47 -2.67 7.51
N ALA A 411 -9.40 -3.15 8.74
CA ALA A 411 -8.17 -3.45 9.48
C ALA A 411 -8.31 -4.82 10.14
N GLY A 412 -7.73 -5.84 9.53
CA GLY A 412 -7.94 -7.24 9.90
C GLY A 412 -9.42 -7.62 9.76
N MET A 413 -10.02 -8.13 10.84
CA MET A 413 -11.43 -8.56 10.86
C MET A 413 -12.44 -7.42 11.08
N LYS A 414 -11.98 -6.22 11.39
CA LYS A 414 -12.86 -5.08 11.67
C LYS A 414 -12.91 -4.15 10.46
N HIS A 415 -14.09 -3.56 10.21
CA HIS A 415 -14.22 -2.52 9.20
C HIS A 415 -15.19 -1.43 9.64
N VAL A 416 -15.01 -0.26 9.09
CA VAL A 416 -15.81 0.93 9.40
C VAL A 416 -16.03 1.77 8.15
N ALA A 417 -17.16 2.47 8.10
CA ALA A 417 -17.35 3.54 7.12
C ALA A 417 -16.42 4.71 7.50
N ILE A 418 -15.52 5.10 6.59
CA ILE A 418 -14.51 6.12 6.83
C ILE A 418 -14.75 7.38 6.01
N LYS A 419 -14.41 8.51 6.59
CA LYS A 419 -14.19 9.78 5.90
C LYS A 419 -12.73 10.19 6.12
N ILE A 420 -11.97 10.28 5.04
CA ILE A 420 -10.58 10.71 5.06
C ILE A 420 -10.56 12.24 5.20
N ILE A 421 -9.84 12.73 6.19
CA ILE A 421 -9.75 14.16 6.48
C ILE A 421 -8.27 14.55 6.63
N ALA A 422 -7.90 15.64 6.00
CA ALA A 422 -6.60 16.29 6.17
C ALA A 422 -6.77 17.62 6.92
N SER A 423 -5.74 18.04 7.62
CA SER A 423 -5.63 19.44 8.09
C SER A 423 -5.35 20.36 6.89
N TYR A 424 -5.58 21.65 7.08
CA TYR A 424 -5.29 22.64 6.04
C TYR A 424 -3.84 22.59 5.53
N THR A 425 -2.89 22.38 6.43
CA THR A 425 -1.46 22.28 6.06
C THR A 425 -1.16 21.00 5.27
N GLU A 426 -1.72 19.87 5.67
CA GLU A 426 -1.58 18.61 4.94
C GLU A 426 -2.19 18.73 3.53
N ASP A 427 -3.38 19.33 3.43
CA ASP A 427 -4.09 19.52 2.17
C ASP A 427 -3.25 20.29 1.14
N GLN A 428 -2.55 21.36 1.57
CA GLN A 428 -1.64 22.12 0.72
C GLN A 428 -0.45 21.29 0.18
N ILE A 429 -0.07 20.21 0.87
CA ILE A 429 1.07 19.37 0.50
C ILE A 429 0.63 18.20 -0.40
N ILE A 430 -0.57 17.65 -0.15
CA ILE A 430 -1.04 16.43 -0.82
C ILE A 430 -1.97 16.68 -2.01
N THR A 431 -2.41 17.92 -2.21
CA THR A 431 -3.36 18.24 -3.30
C THR A 431 -2.89 17.74 -4.66
N SER A 432 -3.85 17.19 -5.42
CA SER A 432 -3.66 16.79 -6.82
C SER A 432 -4.40 17.71 -7.79
N ASP A 433 -5.11 18.74 -7.29
CA ASP A 433 -5.81 19.70 -8.13
C ASP A 433 -4.80 20.53 -8.91
N PRO A 434 -4.80 20.47 -10.27
CA PRO A 434 -3.83 21.19 -11.08
C PRO A 434 -3.85 22.70 -10.85
N SER A 435 -5.03 23.27 -10.57
CA SER A 435 -5.18 24.72 -10.33
C SER A 435 -4.56 25.13 -9.00
N GLN A 436 -4.74 24.34 -7.96
CA GLN A 436 -4.13 24.56 -6.65
C GLN A 436 -2.62 24.36 -6.70
N VAL A 437 -2.14 23.30 -7.35
CA VAL A 437 -0.69 23.05 -7.54
C VAL A 437 -0.02 24.21 -8.28
N LEU A 438 -0.65 24.75 -9.34
CA LEU A 438 -0.13 25.90 -10.05
C LEU A 438 -0.11 27.15 -9.18
N ALA A 439 -1.14 27.39 -8.38
CA ALA A 439 -1.20 28.53 -7.45
C ALA A 439 -0.08 28.45 -6.39
N LEU A 440 0.12 27.27 -5.81
CA LEU A 440 1.17 27.01 -4.81
C LEU A 440 2.59 27.17 -5.39
N ARG A 441 2.82 26.72 -6.63
CA ARG A 441 4.10 26.92 -7.33
C ARG A 441 4.38 28.42 -7.58
N LYS A 442 3.38 29.21 -8.00
CA LYS A 442 3.51 30.66 -8.18
C LYS A 442 3.82 31.38 -6.87
N GLN A 443 3.17 31.01 -5.77
CA GLN A 443 3.46 31.58 -4.45
C GLN A 443 4.90 31.34 -4.01
N LYS A 444 5.42 30.12 -4.20
CA LYS A 444 6.83 29.79 -3.87
C LYS A 444 7.84 30.57 -4.72
N GLN A 445 7.55 30.82 -5.98
CA GLN A 445 8.41 31.61 -6.86
C GLN A 445 8.36 33.11 -6.56
N GLY A 446 7.22 33.63 -6.10
CA GLY A 446 7.06 35.03 -5.71
C GLY A 446 7.66 35.40 -4.34
N VAL A 447 8.01 34.40 -3.50
CA VAL A 447 8.71 34.60 -2.22
C VAL A 447 10.24 34.61 -2.40
N GLN A 448 10.73 34.21 -3.59
CA GLN A 448 12.18 34.21 -3.93
C GLN A 448 12.59 35.44 -4.77
N SER A 449 11.66 36.33 -5.08
CA SER A 449 11.90 37.63 -5.69
C SER A 449 11.69 38.75 -4.66
#